data_bf2793e32c0f4010936726828b595ccb
#
_entry.id   bf2793e32c0f4010936726828b595ccb
#
_cell.length_a   1.000
_cell.length_b   1.000
_cell.length_c   1.000
_cell.angle_alpha   90.00
_cell.angle_beta   90.00
_cell.angle_gamma   90.00
#
_symmetry.space_group_name_H-M   'P 1'
#
loop_
_entity.id
_entity.type
_entity.pdbx_description
1 polymer ?
#
loop_
_entity_poly.entity_id
_entity_poly.type
_entity_poly.pdbx_seq_one_letter_code
_entity_poly.pdbx_strand_id
1 'polypeptide(L)'
;MTGAAIICALQILIMATGNYGFFNILTLVLCIPLLDDGLFTRSQDTEEPIACGVPGTDAPLEPIKPRVRSKNSVPRTVIVTAIFLATLVPLAGVLKIDARRVPPMGALTRALAPFYVANHYGLFAVMTTARPEIIVEGSRDGTEWKAYEFRYKPGDVTKPPRLCTPHMPRLDWQMWFAALGDVRQNRWFLVFCWRLLEGSPDVRRALAVDPFGNDAPKYIRANVYMYEFTTAEERKTTHAWWKRTLRGPYVRTLMLQDGELAPAPESAPGQ
;
A
#
# COMPACT_ATOMS: atom_id res chain seq x y z
N MET A 1 0.74 -21.73 -17.26
CA MET A 1 0.58 -20.51 -18.08
C MET A 1 -0.75 -19.82 -17.90
N THR A 2 -1.88 -20.51 -18.02
CA THR A 2 -3.22 -19.91 -17.91
C THR A 2 -3.42 -19.18 -16.56
N GLY A 3 -2.98 -19.78 -15.44
CA GLY A 3 -3.08 -19.16 -14.12
C GLY A 3 -2.30 -17.85 -14.00
N ALA A 4 -1.06 -17.81 -14.52
CA ALA A 4 -0.26 -16.58 -14.54
C ALA A 4 -0.94 -15.47 -15.37
N ALA A 5 -1.48 -15.81 -16.53
CA ALA A 5 -2.20 -14.85 -17.38
C ALA A 5 -3.44 -14.27 -16.68
N ILE A 6 -4.22 -15.10 -15.99
CA ILE A 6 -5.40 -14.65 -15.20
C ILE A 6 -4.97 -13.71 -14.07
N ILE A 7 -3.92 -14.07 -13.32
CA ILE A 7 -3.41 -13.24 -12.23
C ILE A 7 -2.91 -11.90 -12.78
N CYS A 8 -2.13 -11.91 -13.87
CA CYS A 8 -1.64 -10.69 -14.51
C CYS A 8 -2.79 -9.79 -14.99
N ALA A 9 -3.79 -10.36 -15.66
CA ALA A 9 -4.97 -9.61 -16.11
C ALA A 9 -5.72 -8.97 -14.92
N LEU A 10 -5.90 -9.70 -13.82
CA LEU A 10 -6.51 -9.20 -12.60
C LEU A 10 -5.69 -8.04 -12.01
N GLN A 11 -4.36 -8.16 -11.94
CA GLN A 11 -3.51 -7.09 -11.41
C GLN A 11 -3.57 -5.82 -12.27
N ILE A 12 -3.61 -5.96 -13.59
CA ILE A 12 -3.77 -4.82 -14.51
C ILE A 12 -5.13 -4.15 -14.28
N LEU A 13 -6.21 -4.94 -14.14
CA LEU A 13 -7.54 -4.40 -13.84
C LEU A 13 -7.56 -3.65 -12.51
N ILE A 14 -6.95 -4.19 -11.46
CA ILE A 14 -6.82 -3.53 -10.16
C ILE A 14 -6.04 -2.22 -10.29
N MET A 15 -4.93 -2.20 -11.03
CA MET A 15 -4.15 -0.98 -11.27
C MET A 15 -4.94 0.09 -12.05
N ALA A 16 -5.83 -0.31 -12.93
CA ALA A 16 -6.68 0.60 -13.69
C ALA A 16 -7.83 1.19 -12.86
N THR A 17 -8.29 0.47 -11.84
CA THR A 17 -9.45 0.85 -11.01
C THR A 17 -9.09 1.35 -9.62
N GLY A 18 -7.88 1.09 -9.16
CA GLY A 18 -7.42 1.46 -7.83
C GLY A 18 -5.90 1.56 -7.74
N ASN A 19 -5.42 2.07 -6.61
CA ASN A 19 -3.99 2.19 -6.36
C ASN A 19 -3.57 1.44 -5.11
N TYR A 20 -2.93 0.29 -5.30
CA TYR A 20 -2.35 -0.52 -4.23
C TYR A 20 -0.81 -0.35 -4.15
N GLY A 21 -0.30 0.74 -4.70
CA GLY A 21 1.12 1.06 -4.73
C GLY A 21 1.92 0.02 -5.51
N PHE A 22 3.08 -0.37 -4.98
CA PHE A 22 3.99 -1.32 -5.63
C PHE A 22 3.52 -2.79 -5.58
N PHE A 23 2.51 -3.12 -4.76
CA PHE A 23 2.09 -4.52 -4.56
C PHE A 23 1.57 -5.19 -5.84
N ASN A 24 0.89 -4.43 -6.70
CA ASN A 24 0.44 -4.96 -7.99
C ASN A 24 1.62 -5.34 -8.88
N ILE A 25 2.65 -4.48 -8.95
CA ILE A 25 3.88 -4.76 -9.71
C ILE A 25 4.63 -5.93 -9.10
N LEU A 26 4.74 -5.99 -7.77
CA LEU A 26 5.36 -7.12 -7.08
C LEU A 26 4.66 -8.44 -7.44
N THR A 27 3.32 -8.45 -7.46
CA THR A 27 2.56 -9.64 -7.87
C THR A 27 2.82 -10.03 -9.32
N LEU A 28 2.93 -9.06 -10.23
CA LEU A 28 3.31 -9.32 -11.63
C LEU A 28 4.72 -9.93 -11.74
N VAL A 29 5.68 -9.40 -10.98
CA VAL A 29 7.05 -9.96 -10.93
C VAL A 29 7.04 -11.39 -10.39
N LEU A 30 6.24 -11.68 -9.36
CA LEU A 30 6.09 -13.02 -8.80
C LEU A 30 5.40 -14.01 -9.76
N CYS A 31 4.78 -13.53 -10.84
CA CYS A 31 4.26 -14.40 -11.90
C CYS A 31 5.34 -14.84 -12.92
N ILE A 32 6.51 -14.17 -12.96
CA ILE A 32 7.58 -14.50 -13.91
C ILE A 32 8.04 -15.97 -13.77
N PRO A 33 8.29 -16.51 -12.56
CA PRO A 33 8.67 -17.91 -12.41
C PRO A 33 7.61 -18.93 -12.82
N LEU A 34 6.38 -18.48 -13.09
CA LEU A 34 5.30 -19.34 -13.59
C LEU A 34 5.28 -19.43 -15.13
N LEU A 35 6.15 -18.67 -15.79
CA LEU A 35 6.34 -18.76 -17.23
C LEU A 35 7.22 -19.97 -17.55
N ASP A 36 6.82 -20.71 -18.57
CA ASP A 36 7.56 -21.87 -19.04
C ASP A 36 8.70 -21.44 -19.96
N ASP A 37 9.87 -22.07 -19.85
CA ASP A 37 11.01 -21.81 -20.72
C ASP A 37 10.67 -21.99 -22.22
N GLY A 38 9.71 -22.83 -22.53
CA GLY A 38 9.17 -23.01 -23.87
C GLY A 38 8.59 -21.74 -24.53
N LEU A 39 8.35 -20.67 -23.75
CA LEU A 39 7.98 -19.34 -24.30
C LEU A 39 9.18 -18.59 -24.89
N PHE A 40 10.36 -18.84 -24.35
CA PHE A 40 11.57 -18.10 -24.71
C PHE A 40 12.46 -18.90 -25.66
N THR A 41 12.33 -20.21 -25.69
CA THR A 41 12.98 -21.09 -26.67
C THR A 41 12.05 -21.25 -27.87
N ARG A 42 12.35 -20.55 -28.94
CA ARG A 42 11.76 -20.84 -30.24
C ARG A 42 12.21 -22.27 -30.57
N SER A 43 11.22 -23.21 -30.65
CA SER A 43 11.49 -24.59 -31.06
C SER A 43 12.42 -24.62 -32.23
N GLN A 44 13.69 -24.89 -32.01
CA GLN A 44 14.47 -25.59 -33.00
C GLN A 44 14.17 -27.06 -32.76
N ASP A 45 13.11 -27.55 -33.40
CA ASP A 45 12.84 -28.96 -33.51
C ASP A 45 13.97 -29.61 -34.32
N THR A 46 15.07 -29.83 -33.63
CA THR A 46 16.09 -30.79 -34.06
C THR A 46 16.90 -31.14 -32.79
N GLU A 47 16.28 -31.94 -31.92
CA GLU A 47 17.09 -32.76 -31.04
C GLU A 47 17.73 -33.84 -31.91
N GLU A 48 18.83 -33.51 -32.55
CA GLU A 48 19.81 -34.54 -32.82
C GLU A 48 20.36 -34.99 -31.46
N PRO A 49 20.30 -36.29 -31.17
CA PRO A 49 20.89 -36.79 -29.96
C PRO A 49 22.39 -36.46 -30.00
N ILE A 50 22.82 -35.56 -29.09
CA ILE A 50 24.24 -35.27 -28.89
C ILE A 50 24.85 -36.58 -28.39
N ALA A 51 25.35 -37.33 -29.34
CA ALA A 51 26.27 -38.45 -29.06
C ALA A 51 27.57 -37.86 -28.53
N CYS A 52 27.66 -37.61 -27.23
CA CYS A 52 28.89 -37.35 -26.52
C CYS A 52 29.71 -38.65 -26.55
N GLY A 53 30.27 -38.98 -27.71
CA GLY A 53 31.30 -40.00 -27.86
C GLY A 53 32.57 -39.48 -27.23
N VAL A 54 32.92 -40.00 -26.08
CA VAL A 54 34.29 -39.91 -25.57
C VAL A 54 35.16 -40.79 -26.44
N PRO A 55 36.15 -40.22 -27.17
CA PRO A 55 37.00 -41.02 -28.05
C PRO A 55 37.80 -42.04 -27.18
N GLY A 56 37.52 -43.33 -27.36
CA GLY A 56 38.33 -44.41 -26.81
C GLY A 56 37.69 -45.37 -25.82
N THR A 57 36.37 -45.35 -25.60
CA THR A 57 35.69 -46.38 -24.81
C THR A 57 34.53 -47.00 -25.53
N ASP A 58 34.69 -48.25 -26.00
CA ASP A 58 33.62 -49.07 -26.60
C ASP A 58 32.62 -49.61 -25.55
N ALA A 59 32.45 -48.92 -24.43
CA ALA A 59 31.45 -49.30 -23.44
C ALA A 59 30.09 -48.78 -23.83
N PRO A 60 29.04 -49.60 -23.93
CA PRO A 60 27.69 -49.15 -24.18
C PRO A 60 27.27 -48.18 -23.06
N LEU A 61 26.98 -46.93 -23.39
CA LEU A 61 26.39 -45.98 -22.43
C LEU A 61 25.08 -46.57 -21.94
N GLU A 62 24.98 -46.95 -20.68
CA GLU A 62 23.71 -47.28 -20.08
C GLU A 62 22.79 -46.10 -20.22
N PRO A 63 21.53 -46.29 -20.70
CA PRO A 63 20.58 -45.22 -20.80
C PRO A 63 20.36 -44.60 -19.40
N ILE A 64 20.55 -43.29 -19.29
CA ILE A 64 20.26 -42.54 -18.06
C ILE A 64 18.80 -42.84 -17.71
N LYS A 65 18.61 -43.75 -16.75
CA LYS A 65 17.27 -44.10 -16.26
C LYS A 65 16.63 -42.81 -15.75
N PRO A 66 15.46 -42.39 -16.26
CA PRO A 66 14.77 -41.24 -15.75
C PRO A 66 14.63 -41.42 -14.24
N ARG A 67 15.04 -40.41 -13.47
CA ARG A 67 14.98 -40.44 -11.99
C ARG A 67 13.54 -40.75 -11.58
N VAL A 68 13.30 -42.00 -11.25
CA VAL A 68 11.96 -42.47 -10.82
C VAL A 68 11.57 -41.61 -9.62
N ARG A 69 10.63 -40.74 -9.85
CA ARG A 69 10.04 -39.86 -8.83
C ARG A 69 9.53 -40.79 -7.73
N SER A 70 10.20 -40.76 -6.59
CA SER A 70 9.87 -41.61 -5.43
C SER A 70 8.37 -41.58 -5.17
N LYS A 71 7.74 -42.76 -5.18
CA LYS A 71 6.31 -42.94 -4.94
C LYS A 71 5.88 -42.71 -3.49
N ASN A 72 6.76 -42.22 -2.62
CA ASN A 72 6.40 -41.87 -1.24
C ASN A 72 5.63 -40.55 -1.19
N SER A 73 4.46 -40.54 -1.83
CA SER A 73 3.63 -39.34 -1.95
C SER A 73 2.66 -39.13 -0.78
N VAL A 74 2.45 -40.13 0.07
CA VAL A 74 1.47 -40.07 1.16
C VAL A 74 1.70 -38.88 2.12
N PRO A 75 2.92 -38.67 2.68
CA PRO A 75 3.12 -37.53 3.58
C PRO A 75 2.94 -36.19 2.87
N ARG A 76 3.37 -36.09 1.61
CA ARG A 76 3.20 -34.87 0.82
C ARG A 76 1.72 -34.59 0.56
N THR A 77 0.94 -35.59 0.19
CA THR A 77 -0.50 -35.45 -0.05
C THR A 77 -1.22 -35.03 1.22
N VAL A 78 -0.90 -35.63 2.37
CA VAL A 78 -1.47 -35.26 3.66
C VAL A 78 -1.19 -33.81 4.01
N ILE A 79 0.07 -33.36 3.87
CA ILE A 79 0.47 -31.98 4.15
C ILE A 79 -0.27 -31.00 3.23
N VAL A 80 -0.29 -31.25 1.92
CA VAL A 80 -0.97 -30.40 0.94
C VAL A 80 -2.46 -30.32 1.23
N THR A 81 -3.10 -31.45 1.55
CA THR A 81 -4.53 -31.49 1.90
C THR A 81 -4.79 -30.71 3.18
N ALA A 82 -3.94 -30.86 4.20
CA ALA A 82 -4.09 -30.12 5.46
C ALA A 82 -3.97 -28.61 5.25
N ILE A 83 -2.98 -28.16 4.46
CA ILE A 83 -2.81 -26.74 4.11
C ILE A 83 -4.03 -26.24 3.32
N PHE A 84 -4.48 -27.01 2.32
CA PHE A 84 -5.65 -26.64 1.53
C PHE A 84 -6.90 -26.50 2.39
N LEU A 85 -7.19 -27.46 3.27
CA LEU A 85 -8.32 -27.38 4.19
C LEU A 85 -8.20 -26.17 5.14
N ALA A 86 -6.99 -25.86 5.62
CA ALA A 86 -6.75 -24.70 6.46
C ALA A 86 -7.04 -23.37 5.72
N THR A 87 -6.77 -23.29 4.41
CA THR A 87 -7.05 -22.09 3.61
C THR A 87 -8.56 -21.85 3.39
N LEU A 88 -9.40 -22.88 3.54
CA LEU A 88 -10.85 -22.73 3.46
C LEU A 88 -11.42 -21.94 4.65
N VAL A 89 -10.72 -21.91 5.80
CA VAL A 89 -11.19 -21.19 6.99
C VAL A 89 -11.19 -19.67 6.78
N PRO A 90 -10.08 -19.02 6.35
CA PRO A 90 -10.12 -17.60 6.01
C PRO A 90 -11.07 -17.29 4.84
N LEU A 91 -11.20 -18.19 3.85
CA LEU A 91 -12.16 -18.03 2.76
C LEU A 91 -13.61 -18.02 3.28
N ALA A 92 -13.97 -18.95 4.16
CA ALA A 92 -15.28 -18.96 4.80
C ALA A 92 -15.55 -17.68 5.60
N GLY A 93 -14.51 -17.13 6.24
CA GLY A 93 -14.59 -15.84 6.94
C GLY A 93 -14.99 -14.67 6.03
N VAL A 94 -14.51 -14.64 4.79
CA VAL A 94 -14.94 -13.65 3.78
C VAL A 94 -16.43 -13.79 3.47
N LEU A 95 -16.94 -15.02 3.45
CA LEU A 95 -18.37 -15.33 3.25
C LEU A 95 -19.21 -15.17 4.51
N LYS A 96 -18.63 -14.65 5.60
CA LYS A 96 -19.25 -14.50 6.94
C LYS A 96 -19.70 -15.86 7.55
N ILE A 97 -19.08 -16.96 7.13
CA ILE A 97 -19.29 -18.30 7.67
C ILE A 97 -18.21 -18.57 8.72
N ASP A 98 -18.60 -18.84 9.96
CA ASP A 98 -17.66 -19.17 11.03
C ASP A 98 -17.23 -20.65 10.99
N ALA A 99 -16.37 -20.98 10.03
CA ALA A 99 -15.85 -22.32 9.86
C ALA A 99 -14.98 -22.81 11.03
N ARG A 100 -14.54 -21.91 11.96
CA ARG A 100 -13.78 -22.28 13.16
C ARG A 100 -14.63 -23.05 14.17
N ARG A 101 -15.95 -22.94 14.08
CA ARG A 101 -16.90 -23.71 14.92
C ARG A 101 -16.95 -25.17 14.58
N VAL A 102 -16.48 -25.56 13.40
CA VAL A 102 -16.34 -26.96 13.03
C VAL A 102 -15.10 -27.52 13.75
N PRO A 103 -15.23 -28.46 14.70
CA PRO A 103 -14.14 -28.87 15.60
C PRO A 103 -12.83 -29.24 14.91
N PRO A 104 -12.82 -30.06 13.83
CA PRO A 104 -11.56 -30.41 13.17
C PRO A 104 -10.88 -29.20 12.51
N MET A 105 -11.66 -28.26 11.96
CA MET A 105 -11.11 -27.07 11.30
C MET A 105 -10.50 -26.09 12.28
N GLY A 106 -11.13 -25.87 13.42
CA GLY A 106 -10.59 -25.03 14.48
C GLY A 106 -9.28 -25.59 15.09
N ALA A 107 -9.19 -26.91 15.25
CA ALA A 107 -7.96 -27.57 15.71
C ALA A 107 -6.83 -27.45 14.68
N LEU A 108 -7.14 -27.73 13.42
CA LEU A 108 -6.20 -27.62 12.31
C LEU A 108 -5.65 -26.19 12.17
N THR A 109 -6.53 -25.17 12.21
CA THR A 109 -6.14 -23.77 12.12
C THR A 109 -5.21 -23.38 13.27
N ARG A 110 -5.50 -23.80 14.51
CA ARG A 110 -4.63 -23.54 15.67
C ARG A 110 -3.27 -24.20 15.54
N ALA A 111 -3.22 -25.44 15.06
CA ALA A 111 -1.96 -26.18 14.86
C ALA A 111 -1.07 -25.53 13.78
N LEU A 112 -1.67 -24.98 12.72
CA LEU A 112 -0.95 -24.35 11.61
C LEU A 112 -0.69 -22.85 11.83
N ALA A 113 -1.34 -22.19 12.80
CA ALA A 113 -1.20 -20.78 13.06
C ALA A 113 0.24 -20.30 13.27
N PRO A 114 1.11 -21.02 14.04
CA PRO A 114 2.50 -20.59 14.23
C PRO A 114 3.33 -20.55 12.93
N PHE A 115 2.93 -21.32 11.93
CA PHE A 115 3.65 -21.41 10.64
C PHE A 115 3.17 -20.41 9.61
N TYR A 116 2.10 -19.66 9.89
CA TYR A 116 1.51 -18.67 8.98
C TYR A 116 1.19 -19.21 7.57
N VAL A 117 0.87 -20.50 7.43
CA VAL A 117 0.60 -21.15 6.13
C VAL A 117 -0.80 -20.86 5.58
N ALA A 118 -1.72 -20.45 6.44
CA ALA A 118 -3.08 -20.07 6.05
C ALA A 118 -3.51 -18.83 6.84
N ASN A 119 -3.54 -17.68 6.19
CA ASN A 119 -3.82 -16.41 6.82
C ASN A 119 -4.99 -15.70 6.17
N HIS A 120 -5.74 -14.96 6.98
CA HIS A 120 -6.63 -13.93 6.52
C HIS A 120 -5.82 -12.63 6.43
N TYR A 121 -5.30 -12.34 5.26
CA TYR A 121 -4.64 -11.07 4.97
C TYR A 121 -5.47 -10.30 3.95
N GLY A 122 -5.95 -9.15 4.34
CA GLY A 122 -6.68 -8.24 3.46
C GLY A 122 -6.14 -6.85 3.63
N LEU A 123 -5.15 -6.48 2.82
CA LEU A 123 -4.77 -5.09 2.67
C LEU A 123 -5.95 -4.38 2.01
N PHE A 124 -6.49 -3.34 2.70
CA PHE A 124 -7.70 -2.63 2.23
C PHE A 124 -8.95 -3.51 2.08
N ALA A 125 -9.13 -4.48 2.96
CA ALA A 125 -10.31 -5.35 2.96
C ALA A 125 -11.63 -4.57 3.14
N VAL A 126 -11.56 -3.39 3.78
CA VAL A 126 -12.69 -2.47 3.94
C VAL A 126 -12.27 -1.10 3.40
N MET A 127 -12.90 -0.67 2.32
CA MET A 127 -12.70 0.67 1.77
C MET A 127 -13.62 1.66 2.49
N THR A 128 -13.08 2.79 2.92
CA THR A 128 -13.88 3.88 3.48
C THR A 128 -14.60 4.62 2.35
N THR A 129 -15.88 4.89 2.53
CA THR A 129 -16.66 5.71 1.59
C THR A 129 -16.49 7.21 1.84
N ALA A 130 -15.94 7.56 3.00
CA ALA A 130 -15.66 8.94 3.40
C ALA A 130 -14.16 9.24 3.22
N ARG A 131 -13.84 10.47 2.81
CA ARG A 131 -12.47 10.92 2.59
C ARG A 131 -12.10 12.07 3.52
N PRO A 132 -11.70 11.79 4.76
CA PRO A 132 -11.10 12.80 5.62
C PRO A 132 -9.69 13.13 5.12
N GLU A 133 -9.35 14.42 5.12
CA GLU A 133 -8.03 14.92 4.75
C GLU A 133 -7.54 15.92 5.79
N ILE A 134 -6.27 15.81 6.17
CA ILE A 134 -5.63 16.74 7.10
C ILE A 134 -4.99 17.85 6.28
N ILE A 135 -5.38 19.09 6.52
CA ILE A 135 -4.74 20.28 5.96
C ILE A 135 -3.85 20.88 7.03
N VAL A 136 -2.56 20.97 6.74
CA VAL A 136 -1.54 21.55 7.62
C VAL A 136 -1.31 22.99 7.17
N GLU A 137 -1.42 23.92 8.09
CA GLU A 137 -1.28 25.34 7.82
C GLU A 137 -0.24 25.93 8.77
N GLY A 138 0.61 26.77 8.21
CA GLY A 138 1.56 27.56 8.98
C GLY A 138 1.19 29.05 8.99
N SER A 139 1.69 29.78 9.99
CA SER A 139 1.54 31.22 10.11
C SER A 139 2.79 31.85 10.75
N ARG A 140 3.11 33.10 10.38
CA ARG A 140 4.16 33.89 11.03
C ARG A 140 3.64 34.75 12.17
N ASP A 141 2.39 35.16 12.06
CA ASP A 141 1.76 36.15 12.96
C ASP A 141 0.56 35.59 13.75
N GLY A 142 0.11 34.38 13.41
CA GLY A 142 -1.08 33.74 14.00
C GLY A 142 -2.39 34.17 13.35
N THR A 143 -2.36 35.09 12.37
CA THR A 143 -3.54 35.63 11.69
C THR A 143 -3.64 35.16 10.25
N GLU A 144 -2.58 35.30 9.47
CA GLU A 144 -2.50 34.82 8.09
C GLU A 144 -1.98 33.37 8.06
N TRP A 145 -2.84 32.46 7.61
CA TRP A 145 -2.57 31.04 7.54
C TRP A 145 -2.36 30.59 6.10
N LYS A 146 -1.25 29.89 5.84
CA LYS A 146 -0.91 29.36 4.51
C LYS A 146 -0.80 27.84 4.58
N ALA A 147 -1.51 27.16 3.69
CA ALA A 147 -1.53 25.71 3.64
C ALA A 147 -0.26 25.15 2.99
N TYR A 148 0.31 24.10 3.57
CA TYR A 148 1.31 23.26 2.93
C TYR A 148 0.64 22.29 1.97
N GLU A 149 1.14 22.19 0.75
CA GLU A 149 0.62 21.27 -0.23
C GLU A 149 1.49 20.02 -0.36
N PHE A 150 0.84 18.89 -0.40
CA PHE A 150 1.46 17.58 -0.61
C PHE A 150 1.47 17.24 -2.09
N ARG A 151 2.30 16.26 -2.50
CA ARG A 151 2.50 15.97 -3.92
C ARG A 151 1.31 15.28 -4.56
N TYR A 152 0.66 14.37 -3.86
CA TYR A 152 -0.43 13.54 -4.40
C TYR A 152 -1.71 13.60 -3.58
N LYS A 153 -1.59 13.90 -2.30
CA LYS A 153 -2.74 14.07 -1.41
C LYS A 153 -3.56 15.30 -1.82
N PRO A 154 -4.91 15.25 -1.81
CA PRO A 154 -5.75 16.42 -2.01
C PRO A 154 -5.46 17.54 -1.01
N GLY A 155 -5.44 18.75 -1.49
CA GLY A 155 -5.25 19.98 -0.70
C GLY A 155 -6.09 21.10 -1.29
N ASP A 156 -5.60 21.74 -2.34
CA ASP A 156 -6.33 22.74 -3.10
C ASP A 156 -7.53 22.09 -3.81
N VAL A 157 -8.72 22.65 -3.55
CA VAL A 157 -9.99 22.11 -4.09
C VAL A 157 -10.11 22.24 -5.61
N THR A 158 -9.32 23.13 -6.22
CA THR A 158 -9.35 23.36 -7.68
C THR A 158 -8.48 22.36 -8.43
N LYS A 159 -7.58 21.66 -7.74
CA LYS A 159 -6.66 20.71 -8.36
C LYS A 159 -7.28 19.32 -8.53
N PRO A 160 -7.16 18.71 -9.72
CA PRO A 160 -7.63 17.35 -9.93
C PRO A 160 -6.82 16.35 -9.09
N PRO A 161 -7.40 15.16 -8.79
CA PRO A 161 -6.64 14.06 -8.21
C PRO A 161 -5.49 13.66 -9.13
N ARG A 162 -4.29 13.50 -8.58
CA ARG A 162 -3.11 13.09 -9.34
C ARG A 162 -3.00 11.57 -9.40
N LEU A 163 -2.61 11.06 -10.55
CA LEU A 163 -2.27 9.66 -10.71
C LEU A 163 -0.93 9.39 -10.00
N CYS A 164 -0.94 8.52 -8.99
CA CYS A 164 0.24 8.17 -8.19
C CYS A 164 0.65 6.70 -8.30
N THR A 165 -0.06 5.91 -9.12
CA THR A 165 0.33 4.53 -9.40
C THR A 165 1.62 4.50 -10.24
N PRO A 166 2.59 3.61 -9.97
CA PRO A 166 2.55 2.53 -8.98
C PRO A 166 3.13 2.90 -7.60
N HIS A 167 3.60 4.12 -7.42
CA HIS A 167 4.28 4.56 -6.21
C HIS A 167 3.67 5.85 -5.67
N MET A 168 3.36 5.84 -4.37
CA MET A 168 2.96 7.03 -3.63
C MET A 168 4.05 7.38 -2.61
N PRO A 169 4.52 8.65 -2.54
CA PRO A 169 5.49 9.05 -1.54
C PRO A 169 5.01 8.73 -0.12
N ARG A 170 5.95 8.29 0.72
CA ARG A 170 5.63 7.84 2.07
C ARG A 170 4.88 8.89 2.89
N LEU A 171 5.23 10.17 2.77
CA LEU A 171 4.59 11.24 3.52
C LEU A 171 3.10 11.38 3.15
N ASP A 172 2.78 11.40 1.84
CA ASP A 172 1.38 11.46 1.36
C ASP A 172 0.58 10.26 1.83
N TRP A 173 1.18 9.06 1.77
CA TRP A 173 0.60 7.82 2.26
C TRP A 173 0.32 7.87 3.77
N GLN A 174 1.29 8.30 4.58
CA GLN A 174 1.13 8.42 6.02
C GLN A 174 0.06 9.45 6.40
N MET A 175 -0.03 10.57 5.67
CA MET A 175 -1.06 11.59 5.89
C MET A 175 -2.47 11.05 5.67
N TRP A 176 -2.66 10.20 4.65
CA TRP A 176 -3.94 9.54 4.41
C TRP A 176 -4.34 8.65 5.59
N PHE A 177 -3.42 7.80 6.08
CA PHE A 177 -3.70 6.97 7.26
C PHE A 177 -3.93 7.80 8.52
N ALA A 178 -3.17 8.87 8.73
CA ALA A 178 -3.34 9.76 9.87
C ALA A 178 -4.74 10.37 9.92
N ALA A 179 -5.32 10.70 8.76
CA ALA A 179 -6.67 11.26 8.67
C ALA A 179 -7.78 10.28 9.08
N LEU A 180 -7.50 8.97 9.11
CA LEU A 180 -8.44 7.93 9.57
C LEU A 180 -8.45 7.74 11.09
N GLY A 181 -7.52 8.34 11.81
CA GLY A 181 -7.36 8.23 13.26
C GLY A 181 -7.15 9.59 13.92
N ASP A 182 -6.58 9.57 15.11
CA ASP A 182 -6.22 10.79 15.85
C ASP A 182 -4.68 10.97 15.96
N VAL A 183 -4.27 12.13 16.44
CA VAL A 183 -2.85 12.47 16.61
C VAL A 183 -2.15 11.59 17.65
N ARG A 184 -2.88 11.02 18.63
CA ARG A 184 -2.30 10.15 19.67
C ARG A 184 -1.81 8.84 19.08
N GLN A 185 -2.50 8.34 18.07
CA GLN A 185 -2.13 7.15 17.32
C GLN A 185 -1.02 7.45 16.30
N ASN A 186 -0.87 8.71 15.91
CA ASN A 186 0.04 9.18 14.87
C ASN A 186 1.11 10.13 15.40
N ARG A 187 1.88 9.70 16.41
CA ARG A 187 2.90 10.53 17.08
C ARG A 187 3.95 11.13 16.13
N TRP A 188 4.21 10.47 15.01
CA TRP A 188 5.10 10.98 13.96
C TRP A 188 4.63 12.33 13.40
N PHE A 189 3.31 12.61 13.44
CA PHE A 189 2.74 13.86 12.95
C PHE A 189 3.21 15.07 13.78
N LEU A 190 3.35 14.90 15.08
CA LEU A 190 3.91 15.97 15.93
C LEU A 190 5.39 16.23 15.60
N VAL A 191 6.16 15.19 15.32
CA VAL A 191 7.55 15.34 14.84
C VAL A 191 7.59 16.04 13.49
N PHE A 192 6.65 15.73 12.60
CA PHE A 192 6.52 16.42 11.30
C PHE A 192 6.22 17.92 11.50
N CYS A 193 5.28 18.29 12.38
CA CYS A 193 4.99 19.68 12.71
C CYS A 193 6.22 20.39 13.32
N TRP A 194 6.92 19.74 14.22
CA TRP A 194 8.14 20.26 14.81
C TRP A 194 9.21 20.57 13.75
N ARG A 195 9.45 19.63 12.85
CA ARG A 195 10.41 19.81 11.75
C ARG A 195 10.02 20.92 10.77
N LEU A 196 8.73 21.14 10.55
CA LEU A 196 8.26 22.29 9.76
C LEU A 196 8.53 23.62 10.47
N LEU A 197 8.30 23.69 11.79
CA LEU A 197 8.60 24.87 12.60
C LEU A 197 10.11 25.17 12.68
N GLU A 198 10.96 24.14 12.66
CA GLU A 198 12.42 24.30 12.56
C GLU A 198 12.89 24.72 11.16
N GLY A 199 11.99 24.66 10.15
CA GLY A 199 12.37 24.91 8.77
C GLY A 199 13.24 23.82 8.14
N SER A 200 13.12 22.57 8.61
CA SER A 200 13.93 21.43 8.14
C SER A 200 13.85 21.26 6.62
N PRO A 201 15.00 21.35 5.91
CA PRO A 201 15.02 21.29 4.46
C PRO A 201 14.58 19.92 3.92
N ASP A 202 14.79 18.85 4.68
CA ASP A 202 14.43 17.49 4.26
C ASP A 202 12.90 17.29 4.24
N VAL A 203 12.21 17.79 5.26
CA VAL A 203 10.75 17.73 5.34
C VAL A 203 10.14 18.64 4.27
N ARG A 204 10.68 19.84 4.08
CA ARG A 204 10.19 20.79 3.08
C ARG A 204 10.32 20.25 1.65
N ARG A 205 11.43 19.57 1.34
CA ARG A 205 11.62 18.89 0.04
C ARG A 205 10.62 17.76 -0.23
N ALA A 206 10.04 17.16 0.81
CA ALA A 206 9.01 16.13 0.67
C ALA A 206 7.64 16.69 0.25
N LEU A 207 7.40 17.99 0.45
CA LEU A 207 6.18 18.70 0.09
C LEU A 207 6.16 19.08 -1.40
N ALA A 208 4.98 19.36 -1.95
CA ALA A 208 4.83 19.95 -3.27
C ALA A 208 5.04 21.46 -3.25
N VAL A 209 4.45 22.13 -2.24
CA VAL A 209 4.56 23.57 -2.03
C VAL A 209 4.81 23.84 -0.55
N ASP A 210 5.89 24.56 -0.29
CA ASP A 210 6.17 25.20 0.98
C ASP A 210 5.91 26.71 0.83
N PRO A 211 4.87 27.25 1.50
CA PRO A 211 4.51 28.65 1.34
C PRO A 211 5.43 29.63 2.06
N PHE A 212 6.39 29.14 2.87
CA PHE A 212 7.25 29.97 3.70
C PHE A 212 8.66 30.16 3.14
N GLY A 213 9.07 29.35 2.16
CA GLY A 213 10.40 29.47 1.57
C GLY A 213 11.50 29.27 2.64
N ASN A 214 12.47 30.16 2.71
CA ASN A 214 13.60 30.03 3.65
C ASN A 214 13.24 30.38 5.10
N ASP A 215 12.13 31.08 5.33
CA ASP A 215 11.70 31.50 6.65
C ASP A 215 10.66 30.59 7.23
N ALA A 216 10.98 29.85 8.27
CA ALA A 216 10.02 28.94 8.91
C ALA A 216 8.82 29.69 9.51
N PRO A 217 7.63 29.08 9.58
CA PRO A 217 6.51 29.68 10.27
C PRO A 217 6.75 29.68 11.78
N LYS A 218 6.14 30.62 12.48
CA LYS A 218 6.18 30.68 13.95
C LYS A 218 5.11 29.76 14.56
N TYR A 219 4.00 29.59 13.87
CA TYR A 219 2.86 28.80 14.31
C TYR A 219 2.49 27.78 13.24
N ILE A 220 2.01 26.61 13.70
CA ILE A 220 1.47 25.56 12.85
C ILE A 220 0.18 25.01 13.44
N ARG A 221 -0.80 24.73 12.61
CA ARG A 221 -2.04 24.02 12.99
C ARG A 221 -2.41 22.99 11.93
N ALA A 222 -3.26 22.07 12.29
CA ALA A 222 -3.79 21.10 11.34
C ALA A 222 -5.28 20.87 11.58
N ASN A 223 -6.05 20.94 10.51
CA ASN A 223 -7.49 20.75 10.53
C ASN A 223 -7.89 19.56 9.66
N VAL A 224 -8.90 18.81 10.10
CA VAL A 224 -9.52 17.74 9.32
C VAL A 224 -10.68 18.30 8.53
N TYR A 225 -10.69 18.03 7.23
CA TYR A 225 -11.79 18.33 6.33
C TYR A 225 -12.33 17.05 5.72
N MET A 226 -13.63 16.99 5.53
CA MET A 226 -14.25 15.96 4.68
C MET A 226 -14.21 16.44 3.24
N TYR A 227 -13.58 15.64 2.38
CA TYR A 227 -13.49 15.90 0.95
C TYR A 227 -14.48 15.02 0.19
N GLU A 228 -15.16 15.62 -0.75
CA GLU A 228 -16.06 14.95 -1.68
C GLU A 228 -15.79 15.45 -3.09
N PHE A 229 -15.98 14.61 -4.10
CA PHE A 229 -15.92 15.07 -5.48
C PHE A 229 -17.11 15.99 -5.78
N THR A 230 -16.83 17.03 -6.56
CA THR A 230 -17.91 17.84 -7.16
C THR A 230 -18.62 17.04 -8.24
N THR A 231 -19.91 17.26 -8.41
CA THR A 231 -20.64 16.79 -9.58
C THR A 231 -20.15 17.49 -10.86
N ALA A 232 -20.51 16.96 -12.02
CA ALA A 232 -20.13 17.59 -13.30
C ALA A 232 -20.72 19.02 -13.43
N GLU A 233 -21.89 19.27 -12.88
CA GLU A 233 -22.54 20.57 -12.87
C GLU A 233 -21.89 21.55 -11.90
N GLU A 234 -21.64 21.13 -10.66
CA GLU A 234 -20.90 21.91 -9.67
C GLU A 234 -19.52 22.31 -10.20
N ARG A 235 -18.82 21.39 -10.88
CA ARG A 235 -17.50 21.65 -11.44
C ARG A 235 -17.52 22.70 -12.55
N LYS A 236 -18.55 22.71 -13.39
CA LYS A 236 -18.70 23.74 -14.43
C LYS A 236 -18.86 25.13 -13.86
N THR A 237 -19.54 25.25 -12.71
CA THR A 237 -19.82 26.55 -12.08
C THR A 237 -18.71 27.00 -11.13
N THR A 238 -18.15 26.09 -10.34
CA THR A 238 -17.15 26.43 -9.31
C THR A 238 -15.70 26.27 -9.79
N HIS A 239 -15.45 25.58 -10.91
CA HIS A 239 -14.14 25.15 -11.39
C HIS A 239 -13.34 24.32 -10.37
N ALA A 240 -14.02 23.77 -9.36
CA ALA A 240 -13.42 22.97 -8.31
C ALA A 240 -13.65 21.48 -8.56
N TRP A 241 -12.62 20.67 -8.30
CA TRP A 241 -12.70 19.20 -8.34
C TRP A 241 -13.25 18.62 -7.05
N TRP A 242 -13.07 19.36 -5.96
CA TRP A 242 -13.43 18.94 -4.62
C TRP A 242 -14.32 19.97 -3.94
N LYS A 243 -15.23 19.51 -3.13
CA LYS A 243 -15.86 20.29 -2.07
C LYS A 243 -15.35 19.75 -0.74
N ARG A 244 -15.15 20.64 0.24
CA ARG A 244 -14.65 20.27 1.55
C ARG A 244 -15.45 20.94 2.65
N THR A 245 -15.68 20.20 3.73
CA THR A 245 -16.34 20.68 4.93
C THR A 245 -15.42 20.50 6.12
N LEU A 246 -15.22 21.54 6.92
CA LEU A 246 -14.40 21.48 8.13
C LEU A 246 -15.06 20.52 9.12
N ARG A 247 -14.29 19.56 9.62
CA ARG A 247 -14.73 18.62 10.65
C ARG A 247 -14.23 19.03 12.05
N GLY A 248 -13.05 19.61 12.13
CA GLY A 248 -12.47 20.09 13.36
C GLY A 248 -10.94 20.07 13.36
N PRO A 249 -10.30 20.49 14.44
CA PRO A 249 -8.85 20.49 14.56
C PRO A 249 -8.34 19.04 14.71
N TYR A 250 -7.31 18.70 13.95
CA TYR A 250 -6.50 17.50 14.15
C TYR A 250 -5.43 17.76 15.21
N VAL A 251 -4.78 18.91 15.10
CA VAL A 251 -3.86 19.46 16.09
C VAL A 251 -4.15 20.94 16.23
N ARG A 252 -4.29 21.41 17.49
CA ARG A 252 -4.43 22.83 17.81
C ARG A 252 -3.15 23.58 17.43
N THR A 253 -3.19 24.88 17.50
CA THR A 253 -2.03 25.71 17.18
C THR A 253 -0.83 25.37 18.07
N LEU A 254 0.29 25.05 17.42
CA LEU A 254 1.57 24.70 18.02
C LEU A 254 2.62 25.77 17.66
N MET A 255 3.59 25.94 18.53
CA MET A 255 4.78 26.77 18.32
C MET A 255 6.02 26.09 18.94
N LEU A 256 7.20 26.58 18.60
CA LEU A 256 8.41 26.19 19.32
C LEU A 256 8.64 27.16 20.50
N GLN A 257 8.82 26.57 21.69
CA GLN A 257 9.24 27.26 22.89
C GLN A 257 10.47 26.53 23.44
N ASP A 258 11.57 27.22 23.54
CA ASP A 258 12.87 26.68 24.01
C ASP A 258 13.32 25.43 23.21
N GLY A 259 12.95 25.37 21.90
CA GLY A 259 13.28 24.25 21.01
C GLY A 259 12.33 23.05 21.14
N GLU A 260 11.35 23.09 22.03
CA GLU A 260 10.34 22.06 22.21
C GLU A 260 8.99 22.48 21.62
N LEU A 261 8.18 21.49 21.23
CA LEU A 261 6.85 21.71 20.68
C LEU A 261 5.87 22.03 21.82
N ALA A 262 5.33 23.22 21.81
CA ALA A 262 4.36 23.68 22.82
C ALA A 262 3.06 24.17 22.19
N PRO A 263 1.91 24.06 22.87
CA PRO A 263 0.69 24.73 22.44
C PRO A 263 0.89 26.25 22.40
N ALA A 264 0.42 26.89 21.34
CA ALA A 264 0.41 28.35 21.31
C ALA A 264 -0.58 28.90 22.36
N PRO A 265 -0.31 30.06 22.97
CA PRO A 265 -1.24 30.69 23.89
C PRO A 265 -2.59 30.98 23.21
N GLU A 266 -3.70 30.81 23.95
CA GLU A 266 -5.08 31.01 23.43
C GLU A 266 -5.36 32.42 22.94
N SER A 267 -4.51 33.38 23.26
CA SER A 267 -4.59 34.78 22.82
C SER A 267 -4.01 35.05 21.42
N ALA A 268 -3.55 34.01 20.68
CA ALA A 268 -3.19 34.21 19.28
C ALA A 268 -4.45 34.52 18.48
N PRO A 269 -4.58 35.71 17.86
CA PRO A 269 -5.81 36.10 17.17
C PRO A 269 -6.07 35.16 16.02
N GLY A 270 -7.30 34.60 15.96
CA GLY A 270 -7.75 33.78 14.83
C GLY A 270 -8.31 32.41 15.17
N GLN A 271 -9.01 32.23 16.31
CA GLN A 271 -9.92 31.08 16.51
C GLN A 271 -11.32 31.41 16.00
#